data_07ff5b1c9d666a08a6c8683beee21830
#
_entry.id   07ff5b1c9d666a08a6c8683beee21830
#
_cell.length_a   1.000
_cell.length_b   1.000
_cell.length_c   1.000
_cell.angle_alpha   90.00
_cell.angle_beta   90.00
_cell.angle_gamma   90.00
#
_symmetry.space_group_name_H-M   'P 1'
#
loop_
_entity.id
_entity.type
_entity.pdbx_description
1 polymer ?
#
loop_
_entity_poly.entity_id
_entity_poly.type
_entity_poly.pdbx_seq_one_letter_code
_entity_poly.pdbx_strand_id
1 'polypeptide(L)'
;PKIYIIADAAPNAFATGIKPENSAIAVTAGLLGTLNRDELQGVVAHEMSHIVNRDILVMTFAGMMLGAITLMAEVFTRSLWFGGGSRYKSKSSDKGGQAQIIILVLAIALAILGPIMAQLLYFAISRKREYLADASAVRLTRYPDGLASALEKISSTNLDLKTANKVTAPMYIINPLKKKGMQLSN
;
A
#
# COMPACT_ATOMS: atom_id res chain seq x y z
N PRO A 1 16.93 14.37 0.64
CA PRO A 1 16.80 13.29 1.62
C PRO A 1 18.14 12.88 2.20
N LYS A 2 18.12 12.34 3.43
CA LYS A 2 19.29 11.69 4.04
C LYS A 2 19.44 10.28 3.46
N ILE A 3 20.66 9.76 3.41
CA ILE A 3 20.93 8.39 2.93
C ILE A 3 21.45 7.57 4.10
N TYR A 4 20.90 6.36 4.27
CA TYR A 4 21.30 5.42 5.30
C TYR A 4 21.67 4.07 4.69
N ILE A 5 22.68 3.42 5.26
CA ILE A 5 23.06 2.05 4.90
C ILE A 5 22.66 1.14 6.05
N ILE A 6 21.89 0.08 5.72
CA ILE A 6 21.45 -0.94 6.66
C ILE A 6 22.37 -2.14 6.52
N ALA A 7 22.90 -2.64 7.64
CA ALA A 7 23.76 -3.81 7.68
C ALA A 7 22.92 -5.11 7.54
N ASP A 8 22.32 -5.32 6.36
CA ASP A 8 21.59 -6.53 6.01
C ASP A 8 22.11 -7.07 4.68
N ALA A 9 22.26 -8.40 4.59
CA ALA A 9 22.77 -9.08 3.40
C ALA A 9 21.71 -9.22 2.29
N ALA A 10 20.42 -9.15 2.62
CA ALA A 10 19.36 -9.20 1.64
C ALA A 10 19.31 -7.89 0.84
N PRO A 11 19.31 -7.93 -0.52
CA PRO A 11 19.30 -6.73 -1.34
C PRO A 11 17.93 -6.04 -1.26
N ASN A 12 17.91 -4.82 -0.70
CA ASN A 12 16.68 -4.02 -0.66
C ASN A 12 16.96 -2.52 -0.49
N ALA A 13 15.98 -1.68 -0.82
CA ALA A 13 15.95 -0.26 -0.55
C ALA A 13 14.54 0.19 -0.19
N PHE A 14 14.40 1.34 0.45
CA PHE A 14 13.13 2.00 0.65
C PHE A 14 13.31 3.49 0.94
N ALA A 15 12.29 4.26 0.59
CA ALA A 15 12.17 5.67 0.94
C ALA A 15 11.21 5.84 2.13
N THR A 16 11.47 6.86 2.95
CA THR A 16 10.59 7.23 4.07
C THR A 16 10.57 8.74 4.25
N GLY A 17 9.53 9.24 4.92
CA GLY A 17 9.35 10.66 5.20
C GLY A 17 8.17 11.26 4.42
N ILE A 18 7.39 12.10 5.10
CA ILE A 18 6.18 12.72 4.54
C ILE A 18 6.52 13.95 3.68
N LYS A 19 7.61 14.65 4.03
CA LYS A 19 8.06 15.86 3.33
C LYS A 19 9.45 15.63 2.74
N PRO A 20 9.76 16.15 1.55
CA PRO A 20 11.08 15.98 0.93
C PRO A 20 12.25 16.42 1.82
N GLU A 21 12.07 17.47 2.63
CA GLU A 21 13.09 18.02 3.53
C GLU A 21 13.42 17.03 4.67
N ASN A 22 12.43 16.26 5.11
CA ASN A 22 12.53 15.29 6.21
C ASN A 22 12.50 13.84 5.71
N SER A 23 12.90 13.63 4.45
CA SER A 23 12.90 12.30 3.84
C SER A 23 14.27 11.65 3.97
N ALA A 24 14.25 10.33 3.91
CA ALA A 24 15.45 9.51 3.86
C ALA A 24 15.26 8.35 2.87
N ILE A 25 16.37 7.91 2.29
CA ILE A 25 16.47 6.69 1.50
C ILE A 25 17.39 5.75 2.27
N ALA A 26 16.92 4.54 2.53
CA ALA A 26 17.73 3.50 3.14
C ALA A 26 18.02 2.41 2.11
N VAL A 27 19.28 1.98 2.03
CA VAL A 27 19.74 0.90 1.16
C VAL A 27 20.45 -0.16 2.01
N THR A 28 20.30 -1.43 1.68
CA THR A 28 21.02 -2.49 2.39
C THR A 28 22.42 -2.68 1.84
N ALA A 29 23.34 -3.17 2.68
CA ALA A 29 24.68 -3.56 2.25
C ALA A 29 24.62 -4.64 1.15
N GLY A 30 23.64 -5.57 1.24
CA GLY A 30 23.41 -6.58 0.20
C GLY A 30 23.02 -5.97 -1.15
N LEU A 31 22.23 -4.90 -1.17
CA LEU A 31 21.90 -4.18 -2.41
C LEU A 31 23.16 -3.56 -3.03
N LEU A 32 23.98 -2.89 -2.22
CA LEU A 32 25.21 -2.27 -2.68
C LEU A 32 26.23 -3.30 -3.22
N GLY A 33 26.22 -4.51 -2.66
CA GLY A 33 27.08 -5.60 -3.13
C GLY A 33 26.56 -6.33 -4.37
N THR A 34 25.27 -6.25 -4.67
CA THR A 34 24.61 -6.98 -5.75
C THR A 34 24.51 -6.17 -7.04
N LEU A 35 24.24 -4.88 -6.92
CA LEU A 35 23.97 -4.00 -8.06
C LEU A 35 25.22 -3.25 -8.51
N ASN A 36 25.33 -3.08 -9.82
CA ASN A 36 26.28 -2.14 -10.40
C ASN A 36 25.79 -0.69 -10.26
N ARG A 37 26.61 0.27 -10.69
CA ARG A 37 26.32 1.70 -10.54
C ARG A 37 25.03 2.12 -11.24
N ASP A 38 24.80 1.65 -12.46
CA ASP A 38 23.65 2.05 -13.28
C ASP A 38 22.36 1.45 -12.72
N GLU A 39 22.41 0.21 -12.26
CA GLU A 39 21.31 -0.48 -11.59
C GLU A 39 20.96 0.19 -10.25
N LEU A 40 21.98 0.51 -9.44
CA LEU A 40 21.78 1.23 -8.18
C LEU A 40 21.20 2.62 -8.41
N GLN A 41 21.65 3.33 -9.45
CA GLN A 41 21.09 4.62 -9.85
C GLN A 41 19.63 4.51 -10.24
N GLY A 42 19.23 3.44 -10.94
CA GLY A 42 17.83 3.15 -11.28
C GLY A 42 16.96 2.97 -10.04
N VAL A 43 17.41 2.14 -9.09
CA VAL A 43 16.71 1.90 -7.82
C VAL A 43 16.60 3.17 -6.98
N VAL A 44 17.70 3.90 -6.80
CA VAL A 44 17.67 5.15 -6.01
C VAL A 44 16.79 6.21 -6.66
N ALA A 45 16.75 6.27 -8.00
CA ALA A 45 15.85 7.17 -8.71
C ALA A 45 14.37 6.79 -8.54
N HIS A 46 14.05 5.50 -8.48
CA HIS A 46 12.72 4.99 -8.14
C HIS A 46 12.31 5.44 -6.73
N GLU A 47 13.14 5.19 -5.72
CA GLU A 47 12.90 5.62 -4.34
C GLU A 47 12.80 7.15 -4.20
N MET A 48 13.65 7.88 -4.92
CA MET A 48 13.58 9.35 -4.97
C MET A 48 12.26 9.82 -5.56
N SER A 49 11.72 9.11 -6.55
CA SER A 49 10.45 9.44 -7.18
C SER A 49 9.29 9.39 -6.20
N HIS A 50 9.25 8.42 -5.29
CA HIS A 50 8.26 8.35 -4.21
C HIS A 50 8.31 9.59 -3.30
N ILE A 51 9.51 10.09 -3.00
CA ILE A 51 9.69 11.30 -2.20
C ILE A 51 9.17 12.54 -2.94
N VAL A 52 9.60 12.72 -4.20
CA VAL A 52 9.24 13.87 -5.04
C VAL A 52 7.72 13.90 -5.29
N ASN A 53 7.13 12.76 -5.56
CA ASN A 53 5.70 12.60 -5.82
C ASN A 53 4.85 12.58 -4.53
N ARG A 54 5.47 12.66 -3.35
CA ARG A 54 4.81 12.61 -2.03
C ARG A 54 3.93 11.37 -1.84
N ASP A 55 4.38 10.22 -2.33
CA ASP A 55 3.61 8.98 -2.34
C ASP A 55 3.25 8.51 -0.94
N ILE A 56 4.16 8.66 0.02
CA ILE A 56 3.92 8.31 1.43
C ILE A 56 2.74 9.12 1.99
N LEU A 57 2.68 10.42 1.69
CA LEU A 57 1.56 11.27 2.13
C LEU A 57 0.23 10.81 1.51
N VAL A 58 0.22 10.57 0.21
CA VAL A 58 -0.98 10.12 -0.53
C VAL A 58 -1.45 8.76 0.00
N MET A 59 -0.55 7.80 0.18
CA MET A 59 -0.88 6.46 0.67
C MET A 59 -1.31 6.47 2.14
N THR A 60 -0.71 7.32 2.98
CA THR A 60 -1.14 7.51 4.37
C THR A 60 -2.57 8.05 4.42
N PHE A 61 -2.88 9.07 3.62
CA PHE A 61 -4.24 9.63 3.56
C PHE A 61 -5.26 8.60 3.04
N ALA A 62 -4.92 7.87 1.96
CA ALA A 62 -5.76 6.82 1.43
C ALA A 62 -6.00 5.69 2.46
N GLY A 63 -4.98 5.31 3.22
CA GLY A 63 -5.08 4.33 4.29
C GLY A 63 -5.97 4.80 5.46
N MET A 64 -5.86 6.07 5.85
CA MET A 64 -6.74 6.67 6.88
C MET A 64 -8.21 6.67 6.41
N MET A 65 -8.46 7.02 5.15
CA MET A 65 -9.82 6.99 4.57
C MET A 65 -10.39 5.57 4.52
N LEU A 66 -9.58 4.59 4.11
CA LEU A 66 -9.96 3.18 4.13
C LEU A 66 -10.29 2.72 5.56
N GLY A 67 -9.45 3.05 6.54
CA GLY A 67 -9.68 2.74 7.94
C GLY A 67 -10.96 3.36 8.48
N ALA A 68 -11.23 4.64 8.17
CA ALA A 68 -12.45 5.32 8.59
C ALA A 68 -13.72 4.66 8.01
N ILE A 69 -13.71 4.33 6.71
CA ILE A 69 -14.83 3.63 6.06
C ILE A 69 -15.08 2.27 6.70
N THR A 70 -14.01 1.51 6.96
CA THR A 70 -14.09 0.19 7.59
C THR A 70 -14.65 0.28 9.01
N LEU A 71 -14.16 1.23 9.82
CA LEU A 71 -14.66 1.45 11.18
C LEU A 71 -16.13 1.88 11.18
N MET A 72 -16.54 2.77 10.30
CA MET A 72 -17.95 3.17 10.18
C MET A 72 -18.84 1.98 9.81
N ALA A 73 -18.41 1.14 8.87
CA ALA A 73 -19.14 -0.05 8.48
C ALA A 73 -19.23 -1.06 9.65
N GLU A 74 -18.16 -1.24 10.43
CA GLU A 74 -18.15 -2.11 11.61
C GLU A 74 -19.07 -1.60 12.71
N VAL A 75 -19.00 -0.31 13.05
CA VAL A 75 -19.88 0.31 14.06
C VAL A 75 -21.33 0.21 13.64
N PHE A 76 -21.63 0.46 12.37
CA PHE A 76 -22.98 0.35 11.82
C PHE A 76 -23.51 -1.09 11.91
N THR A 77 -22.76 -2.07 11.42
CA THR A 77 -23.16 -3.50 11.49
C THR A 77 -23.31 -3.96 12.93
N ARG A 78 -22.40 -3.59 13.81
CA ARG A 78 -22.50 -3.92 15.24
C ARG A 78 -23.74 -3.31 15.88
N SER A 79 -24.10 -2.05 15.54
CA SER A 79 -25.29 -1.40 16.05
C SER A 79 -26.58 -2.07 15.58
N LEU A 80 -26.60 -2.66 14.37
CA LEU A 80 -27.71 -3.46 13.89
C LEU A 80 -27.89 -4.76 14.67
N TRP A 81 -26.77 -5.44 15.00
CA TRP A 81 -26.80 -6.72 15.72
C TRP A 81 -27.09 -6.57 17.21
N PHE A 82 -26.50 -5.58 17.88
CA PHE A 82 -26.61 -5.40 19.32
C PHE A 82 -27.59 -4.28 19.74
N GLY A 83 -27.94 -3.36 18.83
CA GLY A 83 -28.84 -2.22 19.11
C GLY A 83 -30.27 -2.41 18.56
N GLY A 84 -30.54 -3.48 17.86
CA GLY A 84 -31.72 -3.67 17.00
C GLY A 84 -33.04 -4.05 17.68
N GLY A 85 -33.16 -3.89 18.99
CA GLY A 85 -34.42 -4.27 19.67
C GLY A 85 -35.35 -3.12 20.01
N SER A 86 -34.88 -1.87 20.15
CA SER A 86 -35.69 -0.88 20.88
C SER A 86 -35.88 0.48 20.22
N ARG A 87 -35.12 0.85 19.20
CA ARG A 87 -35.18 2.23 18.64
C ARG A 87 -35.93 2.37 17.32
N TYR A 88 -36.31 1.28 16.66
CA TYR A 88 -37.07 1.31 15.38
C TYR A 88 -38.58 1.06 15.53
N LYS A 89 -39.10 1.00 16.75
CA LYS A 89 -40.56 1.10 16.97
C LYS A 89 -41.02 2.57 17.02
N SER A 90 -40.77 3.31 15.99
CA SER A 90 -41.50 4.54 15.73
C SER A 90 -42.85 4.17 15.13
N LYS A 91 -43.87 4.45 15.91
CA LYS A 91 -45.28 4.38 15.59
C LYS A 91 -45.58 5.40 14.48
N SER A 92 -45.49 5.01 13.23
CA SER A 92 -45.95 5.83 12.11
C SER A 92 -46.60 4.97 11.02
N SER A 93 -47.83 5.28 10.77
CA SER A 93 -48.75 5.01 9.67
C SER A 93 -48.24 4.16 8.50
N ASP A 94 -49.10 3.30 8.08
CA ASP A 94 -49.09 2.23 7.08
C ASP A 94 -48.42 2.48 5.71
N LYS A 95 -47.97 3.70 5.39
CA LYS A 95 -47.26 4.05 4.14
C LYS A 95 -45.76 4.26 4.29
N GLY A 96 -45.20 4.24 5.51
CA GLY A 96 -43.75 4.47 5.79
C GLY A 96 -42.91 3.19 5.86
N GLY A 97 -43.52 2.03 6.06
CA GLY A 97 -42.81 0.78 6.32
C GLY A 97 -41.95 0.28 5.15
N GLN A 98 -42.46 0.43 3.93
CA GLN A 98 -41.77 -0.05 2.72
C GLN A 98 -40.51 0.78 2.39
N ALA A 99 -40.58 2.12 2.53
CA ALA A 99 -39.45 2.99 2.34
C ALA A 99 -38.36 2.72 3.40
N GLN A 100 -38.73 2.45 4.64
CA GLN A 100 -37.82 2.15 5.74
C GLN A 100 -37.06 0.85 5.52
N ILE A 101 -37.73 -0.18 4.99
CA ILE A 101 -37.09 -1.47 4.63
C ILE A 101 -36.08 -1.26 3.49
N ILE A 102 -36.43 -0.49 2.46
CA ILE A 102 -35.53 -0.19 1.33
C ILE A 102 -34.27 0.56 1.83
N ILE A 103 -34.45 1.56 2.69
CA ILE A 103 -33.32 2.30 3.28
C ILE A 103 -32.42 1.37 4.09
N LEU A 104 -33.00 0.48 4.89
CA LEU A 104 -32.24 -0.47 5.69
C LEU A 104 -31.45 -1.44 4.81
N VAL A 105 -32.06 -2.00 3.77
CA VAL A 105 -31.38 -2.91 2.83
C VAL A 105 -30.23 -2.19 2.12
N LEU A 106 -30.46 -0.95 1.66
CA LEU A 106 -29.42 -0.13 1.03
C LEU A 106 -28.29 0.17 2.00
N ALA A 107 -28.59 0.50 3.25
CA ALA A 107 -27.59 0.77 4.28
C ALA A 107 -26.73 -0.47 4.59
N ILE A 108 -27.34 -1.66 4.68
CA ILE A 108 -26.62 -2.92 4.85
C ILE A 108 -25.73 -3.20 3.64
N ALA A 109 -26.25 -3.03 2.42
CA ALA A 109 -25.49 -3.21 1.20
C ALA A 109 -24.27 -2.29 1.15
N LEU A 110 -24.42 -1.01 1.49
CA LEU A 110 -23.34 -0.04 1.57
C LEU A 110 -22.32 -0.37 2.66
N ALA A 111 -22.77 -0.89 3.80
CA ALA A 111 -21.87 -1.29 4.89
C ALA A 111 -20.97 -2.49 4.49
N ILE A 112 -21.45 -3.36 3.59
CA ILE A 112 -20.68 -4.50 3.08
C ILE A 112 -19.81 -4.07 1.89
N LEU A 113 -20.40 -3.37 0.92
CA LEU A 113 -19.72 -3.00 -0.32
C LEU A 113 -18.72 -1.85 -0.12
N GLY A 114 -19.00 -0.92 0.79
CA GLY A 114 -18.16 0.25 1.04
C GLY A 114 -16.70 -0.10 1.36
N PRO A 115 -16.41 -0.94 2.37
CA PRO A 115 -15.04 -1.37 2.67
C PRO A 115 -14.36 -2.09 1.50
N ILE A 116 -15.08 -2.92 0.75
CA ILE A 116 -14.55 -3.65 -0.41
C ILE A 116 -14.13 -2.66 -1.49
N MET A 117 -15.00 -1.72 -1.84
CA MET A 117 -14.70 -0.69 -2.85
C MET A 117 -13.56 0.23 -2.41
N ALA A 118 -13.54 0.62 -1.13
CA ALA A 118 -12.46 1.42 -0.56
C ALA A 118 -11.11 0.69 -0.63
N GLN A 119 -11.08 -0.62 -0.35
CA GLN A 119 -9.88 -1.44 -0.46
C GLN A 119 -9.41 -1.60 -1.91
N LEU A 120 -10.33 -1.82 -2.85
CA LEU A 120 -10.00 -1.88 -4.28
C LEU A 120 -9.41 -0.55 -4.77
N LEU A 121 -10.00 0.57 -4.35
CA LEU A 121 -9.50 1.91 -4.68
C LEU A 121 -8.10 2.14 -4.09
N TYR A 122 -7.88 1.76 -2.83
CA TYR A 122 -6.56 1.83 -2.19
C TYR A 122 -5.50 1.08 -3.00
N PHE A 123 -5.78 -0.17 -3.41
CA PHE A 123 -4.85 -0.94 -4.24
C PHE A 123 -4.66 -0.34 -5.65
N ALA A 124 -5.70 0.24 -6.23
CA ALA A 124 -5.59 0.90 -7.53
C ALA A 124 -4.69 2.15 -7.45
N ILE A 125 -4.84 2.95 -6.39
CA ILE A 125 -3.99 4.12 -6.13
C ILE A 125 -2.54 3.64 -5.92
N SER A 126 -2.30 2.65 -5.06
CA SER A 126 -0.96 2.10 -4.80
C SER A 126 -0.28 1.69 -6.11
N ARG A 127 -0.96 0.91 -6.94
CA ARG A 127 -0.42 0.46 -8.22
C ARG A 127 -0.11 1.60 -9.19
N LYS A 128 -0.97 2.63 -9.26
CA LYS A 128 -0.71 3.85 -10.05
C LYS A 128 0.53 4.59 -9.58
N ARG A 129 0.79 4.61 -8.26
CA ARG A 129 1.98 5.27 -7.70
C ARG A 129 3.26 4.54 -8.09
N GLU A 130 3.27 3.20 -8.10
CA GLU A 130 4.41 2.41 -8.60
C GLU A 130 4.72 2.72 -10.06
N TYR A 131 3.71 2.68 -10.94
CA TYR A 131 3.92 3.04 -12.36
C TYR A 131 4.43 4.47 -12.55
N LEU A 132 3.99 5.41 -11.71
CA LEU A 132 4.48 6.78 -11.76
C LEU A 132 5.92 6.87 -11.26
N ALA A 133 6.30 6.11 -10.23
CA ALA A 133 7.66 6.05 -9.72
C ALA A 133 8.61 5.46 -10.76
N ASP A 134 8.23 4.36 -11.43
CA ASP A 134 8.99 3.76 -12.52
C ASP A 134 9.21 4.76 -13.67
N ALA A 135 8.14 5.40 -14.14
CA ALA A 135 8.23 6.39 -15.22
C ALA A 135 9.09 7.61 -14.81
N SER A 136 9.01 8.03 -13.56
CA SER A 136 9.80 9.14 -13.02
C SER A 136 11.27 8.75 -12.88
N ALA A 137 11.57 7.53 -12.46
CA ALA A 137 12.93 6.99 -12.38
C ALA A 137 13.60 6.99 -13.76
N VAL A 138 12.88 6.52 -14.79
CA VAL A 138 13.36 6.54 -16.18
C VAL A 138 13.63 7.98 -16.65
N ARG A 139 12.76 8.93 -16.31
CA ARG A 139 12.98 10.35 -16.63
C ARG A 139 14.23 10.93 -15.95
N LEU A 140 14.50 10.53 -14.72
CA LEU A 140 15.65 11.02 -13.94
C LEU A 140 16.97 10.43 -14.43
N THR A 141 16.98 9.13 -14.72
CA THR A 141 18.19 8.41 -15.13
C THR A 141 18.44 8.45 -16.63
N ARG A 142 17.39 8.61 -17.45
CA ARG A 142 17.39 8.41 -18.90
C ARG A 142 17.91 7.02 -19.33
N TYR A 143 17.86 6.06 -18.43
CA TYR A 143 18.36 4.69 -18.65
C TYR A 143 17.40 3.67 -18.03
N PRO A 144 16.35 3.24 -18.75
CA PRO A 144 15.34 2.32 -18.23
C PRO A 144 15.89 0.94 -17.90
N ASP A 145 16.89 0.46 -18.67
CA ASP A 145 17.45 -0.88 -18.48
C ASP A 145 18.16 -1.05 -17.14
N GLY A 146 18.66 0.03 -16.54
CA GLY A 146 19.26 0.01 -15.21
C GLY A 146 18.29 -0.44 -14.14
N LEU A 147 17.08 0.15 -14.10
CA LEU A 147 16.05 -0.25 -13.14
C LEU A 147 15.52 -1.67 -13.44
N ALA A 148 15.28 -2.02 -14.70
CA ALA A 148 14.80 -3.34 -15.09
C ALA A 148 15.77 -4.45 -14.68
N SER A 149 17.06 -4.29 -14.98
CA SER A 149 18.11 -5.23 -14.61
C SER A 149 18.28 -5.34 -13.09
N ALA A 150 18.18 -4.20 -12.36
CA ALA A 150 18.21 -4.21 -10.91
C ALA A 150 17.08 -5.06 -10.33
N LEU A 151 15.83 -4.84 -10.78
CA LEU A 151 14.66 -5.60 -10.31
C LEU A 151 14.79 -7.10 -10.60
N GLU A 152 15.31 -7.47 -11.76
CA GLU A 152 15.57 -8.86 -12.12
C GLU A 152 16.59 -9.51 -11.17
N LYS A 153 17.72 -8.86 -10.91
CA LYS A 153 18.73 -9.34 -9.96
C LYS A 153 18.19 -9.46 -8.53
N ILE A 154 17.48 -8.45 -8.05
CA ILE A 154 16.92 -8.48 -6.70
C ILE A 154 15.87 -9.59 -6.59
N SER A 155 15.00 -9.78 -7.61
CA SER A 155 13.98 -10.83 -7.61
C SER A 155 14.54 -12.25 -7.62
N SER A 156 15.71 -12.45 -8.22
CA SER A 156 16.38 -13.75 -8.27
C SER A 156 17.08 -14.12 -6.96
N THR A 157 17.28 -13.16 -6.05
CA THR A 157 17.96 -13.37 -4.78
C THR A 157 17.02 -14.07 -3.78
N ASN A 158 17.50 -15.14 -3.14
CA ASN A 158 16.75 -15.96 -2.18
C ASN A 158 16.96 -15.57 -0.71
N LEU A 159 17.51 -14.40 -0.44
CA LEU A 159 17.79 -13.95 0.92
C LEU A 159 16.60 -13.22 1.53
N ASP A 160 16.14 -13.68 2.70
CA ASP A 160 15.09 -13.02 3.46
C ASP A 160 15.68 -11.90 4.33
N LEU A 161 15.03 -10.76 4.35
CA LEU A 161 15.39 -9.62 5.22
C LEU A 161 15.17 -9.99 6.68
N LYS A 162 16.22 -9.96 7.49
CA LYS A 162 16.18 -10.25 8.93
C LYS A 162 15.46 -9.16 9.72
N THR A 163 15.47 -7.92 9.21
CA THR A 163 14.92 -6.72 9.88
C THR A 163 13.49 -6.40 9.47
N ALA A 164 12.94 -7.11 8.48
CA ALA A 164 11.59 -6.87 8.00
C ALA A 164 10.52 -7.34 9.00
N ASN A 165 9.52 -6.51 9.24
CA ASN A 165 8.33 -6.85 10.00
C ASN A 165 7.06 -6.54 9.18
N LYS A 166 5.88 -6.93 9.69
CA LYS A 166 4.60 -6.72 8.99
C LYS A 166 4.29 -5.26 8.69
N VAL A 167 4.82 -4.33 9.48
CA VAL A 167 4.58 -2.89 9.33
C VAL A 167 5.48 -2.30 8.24
N THR A 168 6.74 -2.73 8.18
CA THR A 168 7.73 -2.22 7.22
C THR A 168 7.72 -2.96 5.89
N ALA A 169 7.18 -4.19 5.83
CA ALA A 169 7.15 -4.99 4.61
C ALA A 169 6.59 -4.29 3.36
N PRO A 170 5.52 -3.46 3.45
CA PRO A 170 5.01 -2.72 2.28
C PRO A 170 5.92 -1.60 1.78
N MET A 171 6.95 -1.21 2.55
CA MET A 171 7.87 -0.13 2.21
C MET A 171 9.07 -0.62 1.39
N TYR A 172 9.21 -1.93 1.20
CA TYR A 172 10.34 -2.51 0.48
C TYR A 172 9.99 -2.78 -0.99
N ILE A 173 10.95 -2.61 -1.88
CA ILE A 173 10.81 -2.88 -3.33
C ILE A 173 10.30 -4.29 -3.60
N ILE A 174 10.79 -5.27 -2.85
CA ILE A 174 10.25 -6.63 -2.88
C ILE A 174 9.73 -6.97 -1.50
N ASN A 175 8.46 -7.39 -1.43
CA ASN A 175 7.82 -7.73 -0.16
C ASN A 175 8.56 -8.92 0.50
N PRO A 176 9.28 -8.69 1.62
CA PRO A 176 10.11 -9.70 2.26
C PRO A 176 9.30 -10.81 2.95
N LEU A 177 7.98 -10.62 3.11
CA LEU A 177 7.09 -11.58 3.74
C LEU A 177 6.32 -12.44 2.73
N LYS A 178 6.50 -12.22 1.43
CA LYS A 178 5.87 -13.02 0.39
C LYS A 178 6.57 -14.36 0.32
N LYS A 179 6.01 -15.39 0.96
CA LYS A 179 6.49 -16.77 0.84
C LYS A 179 6.59 -17.16 -0.64
N LYS A 180 7.73 -17.65 -1.07
CA LYS A 180 7.90 -18.39 -2.33
C LYS A 180 7.01 -19.65 -2.26
N GLY A 181 5.82 -19.57 -2.82
CA GLY A 181 4.92 -20.70 -2.81
C GLY A 181 3.69 -20.41 -3.66
N MET A 182 3.90 -20.20 -4.94
CA MET A 182 2.98 -20.60 -5.99
C MET A 182 3.72 -20.55 -7.33
N GLN A 183 4.68 -21.43 -7.48
CA GLN A 183 4.94 -21.96 -8.83
C GLN A 183 3.70 -22.80 -9.15
N LEU A 184 2.85 -22.24 -9.97
CA LEU A 184 1.86 -23.03 -10.70
C LEU A 184 2.70 -23.99 -11.58
N SER A 185 2.80 -25.25 -11.13
CA SER A 185 3.26 -26.32 -11.98
C SER A 185 2.26 -26.45 -13.13
N ASN A 186 2.77 -26.35 -14.33
CA ASN A 186 2.10 -26.80 -15.54
C ASN A 186 1.64 -28.26 -15.42
#